data_a61efbe7ca468f001ac21f1dc1860867
#
_entry.id   a61efbe7ca468f001ac21f1dc1860867
#
_cell.length_a   1.000
_cell.length_b   1.000
_cell.length_c   1.000
_cell.angle_alpha   90.00
_cell.angle_beta   90.00
_cell.angle_gamma   90.00
#
_symmetry.space_group_name_H-M   'P 1'
#
loop_
_entity.id
_entity.type
_entity.pdbx_description
1 polymer ?
#
loop_
_entity_poly.entity_id
_entity_poly.type
_entity_poly.pdbx_seq_one_letter_code
_entity_poly.pdbx_strand_id
1 'polypeptide(L)'
;QPEEREWRRKVVGELSRPDGAHVLSFSAGVDRALLERTVFVMQTWVHDLVRLKNASEPRHHVDCVPALKAKARRARLERLLALDRELLEARRLVSHPLNARLAAEHLMMAYNRATLA
;
A
#
# COMPACT_ATOMS: atom_id res chain seq x y z
N GLN A 1 1.74 -19.29 0.42
CA GLN A 1 0.87 -19.85 1.46
C GLN A 1 -0.52 -19.23 1.39
N PRO A 2 -1.56 -20.00 1.72
CA PRO A 2 -2.94 -19.51 1.62
C PRO A 2 -3.20 -18.25 2.46
N GLU A 3 -2.62 -18.17 3.65
CA GLU A 3 -2.83 -17.04 4.56
C GLU A 3 -2.20 -15.77 4.01
N GLU A 4 -1.02 -15.89 3.39
CA GLU A 4 -0.36 -14.74 2.78
C GLU A 4 -1.13 -14.23 1.58
N ARG A 5 -1.65 -15.15 0.74
CA ARG A 5 -2.46 -14.78 -0.41
C ARG A 5 -3.76 -14.11 0.01
N GLU A 6 -4.38 -14.61 1.07
CA GLU A 6 -5.61 -14.01 1.58
C GLU A 6 -5.36 -12.60 2.12
N TRP A 7 -4.28 -12.42 2.88
CA TRP A 7 -3.94 -11.11 3.39
C TRP A 7 -3.57 -10.14 2.28
N ARG A 8 -2.79 -10.60 1.30
CA ARG A 8 -2.49 -9.78 0.11
C ARG A 8 -3.77 -9.29 -0.55
N ARG A 9 -4.75 -10.17 -0.69
CA ARG A 9 -6.04 -9.81 -1.30
C ARG A 9 -6.74 -8.72 -0.51
N LYS A 10 -6.70 -8.79 0.81
CA LYS A 10 -7.29 -7.75 1.66
C LYS A 10 -6.58 -6.42 1.52
N VAL A 11 -5.25 -6.43 1.50
CA VAL A 11 -4.47 -5.21 1.33
C VAL A 11 -4.73 -4.60 -0.05
N VAL A 12 -4.67 -5.41 -1.10
CA VAL A 12 -4.94 -4.94 -2.46
C VAL A 12 -6.36 -4.39 -2.57
N GLY A 13 -7.33 -5.03 -1.91
CA GLY A 13 -8.69 -4.53 -1.86
C GLY A 13 -8.77 -3.13 -1.25
N GLU A 14 -8.03 -2.90 -0.16
CA GLU A 14 -7.99 -1.59 0.48
C GLU A 14 -7.31 -0.56 -0.43
N LEU A 15 -6.19 -0.91 -1.04
CA LEU A 15 -5.45 -0.01 -1.94
C LEU A 15 -6.23 0.33 -3.21
N SER A 16 -7.19 -0.49 -3.58
CA SER A 16 -8.01 -0.30 -4.77
C SER A 16 -9.29 0.50 -4.50
N ARG A 17 -9.61 0.83 -3.24
CA ARG A 17 -10.84 1.54 -2.91
C ARG A 17 -10.87 2.93 -3.49
N PRO A 18 -12.07 3.43 -3.85
CA PRO A 18 -12.20 4.77 -4.43
C PRO A 18 -12.02 5.90 -3.42
N ASP A 19 -12.04 5.59 -2.12
CA ASP A 19 -11.92 6.60 -1.07
C ASP A 19 -11.22 6.01 0.16
N GLY A 20 -11.00 6.85 1.19
CA GLY A 20 -10.35 6.45 2.42
C GLY A 20 -11.28 6.02 3.54
N ALA A 21 -12.55 5.74 3.25
CA ALA A 21 -13.57 5.51 4.27
C ALA A 21 -13.30 4.29 5.15
N HIS A 22 -12.54 3.32 4.67
CA HIS A 22 -12.30 2.07 5.39
C HIS A 22 -10.93 1.97 6.07
N VAL A 23 -10.14 3.05 6.05
CA VAL A 23 -8.78 3.01 6.61
C VAL A 23 -8.76 2.55 8.06
N LEU A 24 -9.61 3.13 8.90
CA LEU A 24 -9.63 2.78 10.33
C LEU A 24 -10.07 1.34 10.54
N SER A 25 -11.10 0.91 9.83
CA SER A 25 -11.60 -0.46 9.91
C SER A 25 -10.55 -1.47 9.46
N PHE A 26 -9.90 -1.21 8.34
CA PHE A 26 -8.84 -2.08 7.84
C PHE A 26 -7.69 -2.15 8.86
N SER A 27 -7.23 -0.99 9.33
CA SER A 27 -6.07 -0.90 10.22
C SER A 27 -6.31 -1.56 11.57
N ALA A 28 -7.55 -1.57 12.06
CA ALA A 28 -7.89 -2.22 13.32
C ALA A 28 -7.58 -3.72 13.30
N GLY A 29 -7.54 -4.35 12.13
CA GLY A 29 -7.21 -5.76 12.00
C GLY A 29 -5.72 -6.04 11.82
N VAL A 30 -4.86 -5.01 11.87
CA VAL A 30 -3.43 -5.18 11.58
C VAL A 30 -2.66 -5.34 12.89
N ASP A 31 -2.13 -6.53 13.13
CA ASP A 31 -1.18 -6.77 14.21
C ASP A 31 0.25 -6.63 13.66
N ARG A 32 1.24 -6.88 14.51
CA ARG A 32 2.65 -6.71 14.15
C ARG A 32 3.07 -7.59 12.98
N ALA A 33 2.66 -8.86 12.99
CA ALA A 33 3.01 -9.79 11.91
C ALA A 33 2.35 -9.37 10.60
N LEU A 34 1.10 -8.94 10.65
CA LEU A 34 0.37 -8.48 9.47
C LEU A 34 0.89 -7.12 8.98
N LEU A 35 1.43 -6.29 9.88
CA LEU A 35 2.02 -5.02 9.47
C LEU A 35 3.20 -5.24 8.52
N GLU A 36 4.07 -6.19 8.82
CA GLU A 36 5.20 -6.50 7.95
C GLU A 36 4.73 -6.89 6.55
N ARG A 37 3.73 -7.76 6.48
CA ARG A 37 3.15 -8.18 5.20
C ARG A 37 2.46 -7.03 4.47
N THR A 38 1.76 -6.17 5.23
CA THR A 38 1.08 -5.00 4.67
C THR A 38 2.09 -4.05 4.03
N VAL A 39 3.17 -3.76 4.72
CA VAL A 39 4.23 -2.89 4.20
C VAL A 39 4.82 -3.47 2.90
N PHE A 40 5.07 -4.76 2.88
CA PHE A 40 5.60 -5.42 1.68
C PHE A 40 4.65 -5.29 0.49
N VAL A 41 3.37 -5.57 0.70
CA VAL A 41 2.37 -5.46 -0.38
C VAL A 41 2.26 -4.01 -0.86
N MET A 42 2.25 -3.05 0.07
CA MET A 42 2.20 -1.64 -0.29
C MET A 42 3.42 -1.21 -1.09
N GLN A 43 4.61 -1.67 -0.71
CA GLN A 43 5.83 -1.34 -1.45
C GLN A 43 5.77 -1.82 -2.89
N THR A 44 5.40 -3.08 -3.08
CA THR A 44 5.32 -3.65 -4.44
C THR A 44 4.22 -2.99 -5.25
N TRP A 45 3.11 -2.62 -4.62
CA TRP A 45 2.01 -1.90 -5.27
C TRP A 45 2.47 -0.50 -5.71
N VAL A 46 3.13 0.24 -4.82
CA VAL A 46 3.64 1.56 -5.13
C VAL A 46 4.69 1.50 -6.25
N HIS A 47 5.56 0.49 -6.24
CA HIS A 47 6.52 0.28 -7.32
C HIS A 47 5.82 0.13 -8.67
N ASP A 48 4.73 -0.63 -8.71
CA ASP A 48 3.96 -0.79 -9.94
C ASP A 48 3.30 0.53 -10.39
N LEU A 49 2.80 1.34 -9.42
CA LEU A 49 2.26 2.65 -9.75
C LEU A 49 3.33 3.57 -10.33
N VAL A 50 4.52 3.57 -9.74
CA VAL A 50 5.64 4.36 -10.26
C VAL A 50 6.01 3.92 -11.67
N ARG A 51 6.05 2.60 -11.91
CA ARG A 51 6.33 2.08 -13.26
C ARG A 51 5.30 2.59 -14.26
N LEU A 52 4.03 2.55 -13.91
CA LEU A 52 2.97 3.06 -14.79
C LEU A 52 3.11 4.55 -15.05
N LYS A 53 3.48 5.35 -14.04
CA LYS A 53 3.73 6.78 -14.22
C LYS A 53 4.91 7.03 -15.18
N ASN A 54 5.82 6.09 -15.31
CA ASN A 54 6.98 6.15 -16.19
C ASN A 54 6.76 5.35 -17.49
N ALA A 55 5.52 5.08 -17.84
CA ALA A 55 5.13 4.39 -19.08
C ALA A 55 5.69 2.97 -19.18
N SER A 56 5.91 2.31 -18.04
CA SER A 56 6.35 0.91 -17.97
C SER A 56 5.22 0.04 -17.43
N GLU A 57 5.30 -1.26 -17.69
CA GLU A 57 4.27 -2.20 -17.26
C GLU A 57 4.44 -2.58 -15.78
N PRO A 58 3.35 -2.92 -15.07
CA PRO A 58 3.45 -3.46 -13.73
C PRO A 58 4.25 -4.75 -13.70
N ARG A 59 4.99 -4.95 -12.61
CA ARG A 59 5.84 -6.12 -12.44
C ARG A 59 5.34 -7.07 -11.36
N HIS A 60 4.74 -6.54 -10.30
CA HIS A 60 4.40 -7.31 -9.12
C HIS A 60 2.93 -7.76 -9.09
N HIS A 61 2.02 -6.85 -9.35
CA HIS A 61 0.58 -7.11 -9.25
C HIS A 61 -0.04 -7.18 -10.64
N VAL A 62 0.46 -8.16 -11.42
CA VAL A 62 0.07 -8.30 -12.82
C VAL A 62 -1.39 -8.74 -12.99
N ASP A 63 -1.99 -9.24 -11.93
CA ASP A 63 -3.41 -9.63 -11.91
C ASP A 63 -4.34 -8.47 -11.55
N CYS A 64 -3.77 -7.28 -11.28
CA CYS A 64 -4.53 -6.12 -10.80
C CYS A 64 -4.36 -4.90 -11.71
N VAL A 65 -4.05 -5.12 -12.98
CA VAL A 65 -3.71 -4.02 -13.91
C VAL A 65 -4.80 -2.95 -14.01
N PRO A 66 -6.10 -3.29 -14.13
CA PRO A 66 -7.12 -2.22 -14.20
C PRO A 66 -7.13 -1.33 -12.96
N ALA A 67 -7.04 -1.92 -11.76
CA ALA A 67 -7.03 -1.13 -10.52
C ALA A 67 -5.77 -0.27 -10.41
N LEU A 68 -4.62 -0.84 -10.78
CA LEU A 68 -3.35 -0.10 -10.81
C LEU A 68 -3.43 1.10 -11.76
N LYS A 69 -3.94 0.89 -12.95
CA LYS A 69 -4.06 1.98 -13.93
C LYS A 69 -5.01 3.08 -13.46
N ALA A 70 -6.11 2.70 -12.82
CA ALA A 70 -7.05 3.67 -12.29
C ALA A 70 -6.40 4.55 -11.22
N LYS A 71 -5.62 3.94 -10.31
CA LYS A 71 -4.91 4.68 -9.28
C LYS A 71 -3.76 5.51 -9.85
N ALA A 72 -3.02 4.96 -10.82
CA ALA A 72 -1.89 5.66 -11.42
C ALA A 72 -2.33 6.96 -12.11
N ARG A 73 -3.52 6.97 -12.73
CA ARG A 73 -4.02 8.18 -13.38
C ARG A 73 -4.16 9.37 -12.45
N ARG A 74 -4.53 9.12 -11.19
CA ARG A 74 -4.75 10.16 -10.19
C ARG A 74 -3.53 10.39 -9.30
N ALA A 75 -2.58 9.46 -9.30
CA ALA A 75 -1.43 9.51 -8.41
C ALA A 75 -0.44 10.58 -8.86
N ARG A 76 0.19 11.21 -7.86
CA ARG A 76 1.25 12.19 -8.09
C ARG A 76 2.59 11.50 -7.84
N LEU A 77 3.46 11.53 -8.85
CA LEU A 77 4.73 10.81 -8.80
C LEU A 77 5.57 11.19 -7.58
N GLU A 78 5.69 12.48 -7.29
CA GLU A 78 6.50 12.95 -6.17
C GLU A 78 5.97 12.44 -4.83
N ARG A 79 4.67 12.28 -4.70
CA ARG A 79 4.06 11.73 -3.48
C ARG A 79 4.22 10.23 -3.39
N LEU A 80 4.18 9.54 -4.54
CA LEU A 80 4.47 8.10 -4.57
C LEU A 80 5.90 7.81 -4.15
N LEU A 81 6.85 8.63 -4.62
CA LEU A 81 8.25 8.46 -4.25
C LEU A 81 8.49 8.75 -2.77
N ALA A 82 7.80 9.76 -2.23
CA ALA A 82 7.86 10.05 -0.80
C ALA A 82 7.27 8.91 0.03
N LEU A 83 6.15 8.36 -0.42
CA LEU A 83 5.53 7.22 0.24
C LEU A 83 6.44 5.99 0.21
N ASP A 84 7.12 5.75 -0.91
CA ASP A 84 8.05 4.62 -0.99
C ASP A 84 9.15 4.75 0.06
N ARG A 85 9.67 5.95 0.29
CA ARG A 85 10.66 6.18 1.36
C ARG A 85 10.06 5.92 2.75
N GLU A 86 8.82 6.33 2.99
CA GLU A 86 8.14 6.06 4.26
C GLU A 86 7.95 4.56 4.47
N LEU A 87 7.59 3.83 3.41
CA LEU A 87 7.42 2.38 3.47
C LEU A 87 8.74 1.67 3.76
N LEU A 88 9.81 2.14 3.14
CA LEU A 88 11.14 1.59 3.40
C LEU A 88 11.55 1.81 4.86
N GLU A 89 11.28 2.99 5.40
CA GLU A 89 11.56 3.28 6.80
C GLU A 89 10.71 2.43 7.74
N ALA A 90 9.42 2.28 7.43
CA ALA A 90 8.52 1.44 8.21
C ALA A 90 9.00 -0.02 8.23
N ARG A 91 9.51 -0.51 7.10
CA ARG A 91 10.04 -1.86 7.00
C ARG A 91 11.22 -2.08 7.94
N ARG A 92 12.05 -1.06 8.11
CA ARG A 92 13.19 -1.12 9.04
C ARG A 92 12.75 -1.14 10.49
N LEU A 93 11.57 -0.60 10.80
CA LEU A 93 11.09 -0.44 12.16
C LEU A 93 10.09 -1.50 12.61
N VAL A 94 9.69 -2.44 11.74
CA VAL A 94 8.66 -3.44 12.08
C VAL A 94 9.10 -4.37 13.21
N SER A 95 10.41 -4.52 13.43
CA SER A 95 10.93 -5.35 14.52
C SER A 95 10.94 -4.63 15.88
N HIS A 96 10.73 -3.31 15.88
CA HIS A 96 10.69 -2.51 17.10
C HIS A 96 9.28 -2.50 17.70
N PRO A 97 9.15 -2.34 19.04
CA PRO A 97 7.83 -2.15 19.62
C PRO A 97 7.17 -0.90 19.06
N LEU A 98 6.06 -1.08 18.39
CA LEU A 98 5.28 0.04 17.85
C LEU A 98 3.82 -0.38 17.76
N ASN A 99 2.94 0.60 17.68
CA ASN A 99 1.52 0.33 17.53
C ASN A 99 1.24 0.02 16.05
N ALA A 100 1.03 -1.27 15.76
CA ALA A 100 0.83 -1.72 14.38
C ALA A 100 -0.39 -1.08 13.72
N ARG A 101 -1.48 -0.90 14.47
CA ARG A 101 -2.70 -0.27 13.96
C ARG A 101 -2.42 1.18 13.55
N LEU A 102 -1.76 1.95 14.41
CA LEU A 102 -1.44 3.35 14.10
C LEU A 102 -0.49 3.46 12.92
N ALA A 103 0.49 2.56 12.83
CA ALA A 103 1.40 2.53 11.69
C ALA A 103 0.65 2.25 10.39
N ALA A 104 -0.25 1.27 10.40
CA ALA A 104 -1.07 0.96 9.23
C ALA A 104 -1.96 2.14 8.83
N GLU A 105 -2.60 2.80 9.80
CA GLU A 105 -3.41 4.00 9.56
C GLU A 105 -2.59 5.09 8.88
N HIS A 106 -1.41 5.36 9.42
CA HIS A 106 -0.52 6.39 8.88
C HIS A 106 -0.15 6.10 7.42
N LEU A 107 0.27 4.86 7.15
CA LEU A 107 0.70 4.48 5.81
C LEU A 107 -0.45 4.50 4.81
N MET A 108 -1.63 4.01 5.21
CA MET A 108 -2.80 4.04 4.33
C MET A 108 -3.27 5.47 4.06
N MET A 109 -3.23 6.35 5.06
CA MET A 109 -3.58 7.76 4.86
C MET A 109 -2.59 8.44 3.92
N ALA A 110 -1.30 8.15 4.06
CA ALA A 110 -0.29 8.69 3.15
C ALA A 110 -0.52 8.20 1.72
N TYR A 111 -0.87 6.92 1.56
CA TYR A 111 -1.21 6.36 0.26
C TYR A 111 -2.42 7.07 -0.36
N ASN A 112 -3.47 7.29 0.43
CA ASN A 112 -4.67 7.97 -0.09
C ASN A 112 -4.36 9.41 -0.49
N ARG A 113 -3.54 10.12 0.28
CA ARG A 113 -3.11 11.47 -0.11
C ARG A 113 -2.35 11.46 -1.44
N ALA A 114 -1.59 10.42 -1.69
CA ALA A 114 -0.81 10.29 -2.93
C ALA A 114 -1.64 9.91 -4.14
N THR A 115 -2.77 9.23 -3.94
CA THR A 115 -3.53 8.62 -5.04
C THR A 115 -4.94 9.18 -5.24
N LEU A 116 -5.47 9.93 -4.27
CA LEU A 116 -6.86 10.43 -4.33
C LEU A 116 -6.95 11.97 -4.46
N ALA A 117 -5.83 12.63 -4.38
CA ALA A 117 -5.79 14.09 -4.43
C ALA A 117 -6.07 14.66 -5.81
#